data_9e5c50b50560fba5a8bc7b7487c5a004
#
_entry.id   9e5c50b50560fba5a8bc7b7487c5a004
#
_cell.length_a   1.000
_cell.length_b   1.000
_cell.length_c   1.000
_cell.angle_alpha   90.00
_cell.angle_beta   90.00
_cell.angle_gamma   90.00
#
_symmetry.space_group_name_H-M   'P 1'
#
loop_
_entity.id
_entity.type
_entity.pdbx_description
1 polymer ?
#
loop_
_entity_poly.entity_id
_entity_poly.type
_entity_poly.pdbx_seq_one_letter_code
_entity_poly.pdbx_strand_id
1 'polypeptide(L)'
;MYLPRQSATDNARWPRVTNAWLPVLSLMAAIWAGSFAHADTVTYQLKSVTKQRVHPVLIRNEYNALLQITLEITDSALQVTAFHFSFDGTDNLEDIDSLQLFYSGDQSPEGLDRLRNGTNYSGDKHRYYTGSSFGNAARPEPIVTFRDMQKLQPGRHIFWLSCKLRHFADLSNKLDASCTSIETSQGTSIPSDSTPGIRKRIGVALQNRYDNYVHTYRIPALTTTPRGTLLCVYDMRRTKRRDLQEDIDIGLSRSTDGGQTWDTSRVIMDMGEYGGLSQNQNGCSDPGIVVDQNTGEIFCTSVWMWGKLGLHQWVGKGSEPGYEIGKSAQFLMVRSSDDGLTWTKPENLTRQVKKPDWHLLAPSPQQGLTLRNGTLVMPVEGRDEKDQMFSALMISQDHGTTWTVRSGLAVGNGECQVVQMSNGTLMLNGRTERPTKFRSVYTTTDLGDTWVPHDTHRKTLIEPNCNGSLYRFDYQEAGKSKSVLLFANPHSQTGRNHQSIQVSFDEGQSWPERFRLLLDEGQGNGYPSISRVGNDAFGIVYEGSQAHLVYEKITISELLK
;
A
#
# COMPACT_ATOMS: atom_id res chain seq x y z
N MET A 1 -18.01 -17.68 -50.60
CA MET A 1 -17.50 -18.53 -51.71
C MET A 1 -16.59 -19.57 -51.10
N TYR A 2 -17.08 -20.79 -51.03
CA TYR A 2 -16.43 -22.12 -50.99
C TYR A 2 -15.24 -22.42 -50.05
N LEU A 3 -15.54 -23.25 -49.06
CA LEU A 3 -14.73 -24.39 -48.60
C LEU A 3 -14.46 -25.40 -49.73
N PRO A 4 -13.58 -26.46 -49.65
CA PRO A 4 -13.62 -27.53 -48.65
C PRO A 4 -12.26 -28.17 -48.24
N ARG A 5 -12.24 -28.87 -47.11
CA ARG A 5 -12.03 -30.29 -46.73
C ARG A 5 -11.07 -31.16 -47.55
N GLN A 6 -10.19 -31.90 -46.83
CA GLN A 6 -10.05 -33.38 -46.69
C GLN A 6 -8.66 -33.69 -46.04
N SER A 7 -8.50 -34.40 -44.95
CA SER A 7 -8.65 -35.81 -44.55
C SER A 7 -7.60 -36.76 -45.13
N ALA A 8 -6.90 -37.49 -44.29
CA ALA A 8 -6.44 -38.89 -44.35
C ALA A 8 -5.52 -39.18 -43.15
N THR A 9 -5.90 -39.92 -42.19
CA THR A 9 -5.77 -41.36 -41.86
C THR A 9 -4.50 -42.04 -42.32
N ASP A 10 -3.74 -42.59 -41.40
CA ASP A 10 -3.30 -43.98 -41.52
C ASP A 10 -2.90 -44.63 -40.16
N ASN A 11 -3.37 -45.88 -40.10
CA ASN A 11 -3.21 -46.87 -39.05
C ASN A 11 -1.83 -47.57 -39.12
N ALA A 12 -1.29 -48.02 -37.99
CA ALA A 12 -0.47 -49.19 -37.95
C ALA A 12 -0.66 -50.00 -36.67
N ARG A 13 -0.92 -51.27 -36.90
CA ARG A 13 -1.32 -52.33 -35.97
C ARG A 13 -0.17 -52.96 -35.22
N TRP A 14 -0.55 -53.57 -34.12
CA TRP A 14 0.10 -54.56 -33.26
C TRP A 14 0.68 -55.78 -33.98
N PRO A 15 1.51 -56.64 -33.27
CA PRO A 15 1.04 -58.02 -33.09
C PRO A 15 1.06 -58.54 -31.65
N ARG A 16 0.06 -59.39 -31.40
CA ARG A 16 -0.06 -60.33 -30.29
C ARG A 16 0.84 -61.53 -30.54
N VAL A 17 1.36 -62.13 -29.46
CA VAL A 17 1.72 -63.56 -29.45
C VAL A 17 1.18 -64.20 -28.19
N THR A 18 0.54 -65.34 -28.40
CA THR A 18 -0.27 -66.17 -27.51
C THR A 18 0.53 -67.41 -27.03
N ASN A 19 0.03 -67.95 -25.86
CA ASN A 19 0.02 -69.35 -25.40
C ASN A 19 1.33 -69.91 -24.83
N ALA A 20 1.33 -70.81 -23.88
CA ALA A 20 0.42 -71.56 -23.01
C ALA A 20 1.28 -72.53 -22.19
N TRP A 21 0.69 -73.07 -21.17
CA TRP A 21 0.86 -74.39 -20.49
C TRP A 21 1.08 -74.31 -19.00
N LEU A 22 0.05 -74.73 -18.27
CA LEU A 22 0.03 -75.32 -16.94
C LEU A 22 0.59 -76.79 -16.99
N PRO A 23 1.05 -77.42 -15.90
CA PRO A 23 0.11 -77.89 -14.87
C PRO A 23 0.60 -77.94 -13.39
N VAL A 24 -0.37 -77.80 -12.48
CA VAL A 24 -0.65 -78.54 -11.24
C VAL A 24 0.51 -79.15 -10.43
N LEU A 25 0.61 -78.69 -9.18
CA LEU A 25 0.88 -79.58 -8.01
C LEU A 25 0.31 -78.91 -6.75
N SER A 26 -0.70 -79.61 -6.19
CA SER A 26 -1.23 -79.38 -4.86
C SER A 26 -0.26 -79.85 -3.79
N LEU A 27 -0.02 -79.06 -2.75
CA LEU A 27 0.19 -79.60 -1.40
C LEU A 27 -0.16 -78.61 -0.31
N MET A 28 -0.84 -79.10 0.69
CA MET A 28 -1.28 -78.45 1.90
C MET A 28 -0.22 -77.66 2.64
N ALA A 29 -0.56 -76.47 3.13
CA ALA A 29 0.07 -75.91 4.31
C ALA A 29 -0.92 -75.02 5.10
N ALA A 30 -1.00 -75.37 6.30
CA ALA A 30 -1.70 -74.90 7.49
C ALA A 30 -2.13 -73.43 7.53
N ILE A 31 -3.34 -73.27 8.01
CA ILE A 31 -3.97 -72.04 8.52
C ILE A 31 -3.09 -71.43 9.61
N TRP A 32 -2.51 -70.27 9.30
CA TRP A 32 -2.07 -69.30 10.28
C TRP A 32 -2.98 -68.05 10.10
N ALA A 33 -4.04 -68.01 10.94
CA ALA A 33 -4.81 -66.79 11.13
C ALA A 33 -3.96 -65.81 11.92
N GLY A 34 -3.05 -65.11 11.21
CA GLY A 34 -2.46 -63.88 11.72
C GLY A 34 -3.52 -62.80 11.65
N SER A 35 -3.99 -62.36 12.79
CA SER A 35 -4.75 -61.12 12.94
C SER A 35 -3.92 -59.99 12.35
N PHE A 36 -4.21 -59.58 11.11
CA PHE A 36 -3.83 -58.25 10.65
C PHE A 36 -4.62 -57.30 11.55
N ALA A 37 -3.94 -56.76 12.57
CA ALA A 37 -4.39 -55.57 13.22
C ALA A 37 -4.63 -54.55 12.09
N HIS A 38 -5.88 -54.23 11.83
CA HIS A 38 -6.21 -52.99 11.14
C HIS A 38 -5.48 -51.90 11.92
N ALA A 39 -4.47 -51.31 11.32
CA ALA A 39 -4.04 -50.01 11.76
C ALA A 39 -5.27 -49.15 11.59
N ASP A 40 -5.97 -48.90 12.67
CA ASP A 40 -6.97 -47.86 12.72
C ASP A 40 -6.30 -46.62 12.16
N THR A 41 -6.73 -46.21 10.99
CA THR A 41 -6.42 -44.88 10.46
C THR A 41 -7.01 -43.94 11.51
N VAL A 42 -6.13 -43.41 12.37
CA VAL A 42 -6.48 -42.37 13.32
C VAL A 42 -6.95 -41.22 12.46
N THR A 43 -8.25 -41.11 12.26
CA THR A 43 -8.89 -39.93 11.67
C THR A 43 -8.64 -38.82 12.66
N TYR A 44 -7.69 -37.95 12.33
CA TYR A 44 -7.42 -36.79 13.15
C TYR A 44 -8.69 -35.94 13.20
N GLN A 45 -9.28 -35.81 14.37
CA GLN A 45 -10.42 -34.92 14.63
C GLN A 45 -10.06 -33.45 14.51
N LEU A 46 -8.78 -33.14 14.39
CA LEU A 46 -8.24 -31.79 14.33
C LEU A 46 -7.35 -31.60 13.09
N LYS A 47 -7.75 -30.67 12.21
CA LYS A 47 -6.89 -30.12 11.18
C LYS A 47 -6.42 -28.73 11.62
N SER A 48 -5.12 -28.49 11.59
CA SER A 48 -4.51 -27.22 11.95
C SER A 48 -3.67 -26.65 10.81
N VAL A 49 -3.85 -25.35 10.53
CA VAL A 49 -3.16 -24.64 9.45
C VAL A 49 -2.72 -23.28 9.95
N THR A 50 -1.49 -22.90 9.64
CA THR A 50 -1.00 -21.54 9.85
C THR A 50 -0.94 -20.74 8.56
N LYS A 51 -1.07 -19.42 8.68
CA LYS A 51 -0.93 -18.47 7.58
C LYS A 51 -0.30 -17.17 8.04
N GLN A 52 0.81 -16.78 7.43
CA GLN A 52 1.33 -15.42 7.49
C GLN A 52 0.76 -14.61 6.32
N ARG A 53 0.09 -13.51 6.61
CA ARG A 53 -0.41 -12.61 5.58
C ARG A 53 0.66 -11.57 5.25
N VAL A 54 0.72 -11.12 4.00
CA VAL A 54 1.65 -10.06 3.60
C VAL A 54 1.09 -8.71 4.01
N HIS A 55 1.64 -8.15 5.06
CA HIS A 55 1.49 -6.77 5.53
C HIS A 55 2.59 -6.49 6.55
N PRO A 56 3.03 -5.24 6.73
CA PRO A 56 4.05 -4.93 7.72
C PRO A 56 3.53 -5.09 9.15
N VAL A 57 4.46 -5.26 10.08
CA VAL A 57 4.26 -5.01 11.51
C VAL A 57 4.73 -3.61 11.81
N LEU A 58 3.96 -2.85 12.59
CA LEU A 58 4.13 -1.42 12.70
C LEU A 58 4.53 -0.99 14.11
N ILE A 59 5.62 -0.25 14.20
CA ILE A 59 5.93 0.57 15.37
C ILE A 59 4.72 1.49 15.63
N ARG A 60 4.38 1.74 16.90
CA ARG A 60 3.21 2.47 17.41
C ARG A 60 1.88 1.70 17.40
N ASN A 61 1.77 0.58 16.70
CA ASN A 61 0.61 -0.30 16.89
C ASN A 61 0.82 -1.15 18.15
N GLU A 62 -0.20 -1.21 18.99
CA GLU A 62 -0.15 -2.00 20.21
C GLU A 62 -0.20 -3.50 19.91
N TYR A 63 -0.91 -3.88 18.86
CA TYR A 63 -1.02 -5.25 18.39
C TYR A 63 -0.77 -5.30 16.89
N ASN A 64 0.09 -6.23 16.49
CA ASN A 64 0.38 -6.52 15.08
C ASN A 64 0.19 -8.03 14.84
N ALA A 65 -0.65 -8.40 13.89
CA ALA A 65 -0.82 -9.82 13.56
C ALA A 65 0.45 -10.39 12.93
N LEU A 66 1.09 -11.35 13.59
CA LEU A 66 2.22 -12.11 13.05
C LEU A 66 1.72 -13.34 12.29
N LEU A 67 0.96 -14.21 12.96
CA LEU A 67 0.58 -15.50 12.45
C LEU A 67 -0.89 -15.78 12.77
N GLN A 68 -1.65 -16.20 11.77
CA GLN A 68 -2.99 -16.75 11.93
C GLN A 68 -2.89 -18.27 12.08
N ILE A 69 -3.56 -18.83 13.09
CA ILE A 69 -3.72 -20.27 13.30
C ILE A 69 -5.20 -20.61 13.13
N THR A 70 -5.50 -21.52 12.22
CA THR A 70 -6.86 -22.01 11.99
C THR A 70 -6.93 -23.45 12.43
N LEU A 71 -7.92 -23.77 13.29
CA LEU A 71 -8.25 -25.11 13.75
C LEU A 71 -9.61 -25.50 13.19
N GLU A 72 -9.70 -26.65 12.55
CA GLU A 72 -10.96 -27.26 12.10
C GLU A 72 -11.18 -28.55 12.88
N ILE A 73 -12.30 -28.63 13.62
CA ILE A 73 -12.69 -29.74 14.49
C ILE A 73 -13.93 -30.39 13.89
N THR A 74 -13.90 -31.72 13.68
CA THR A 74 -14.96 -32.41 12.93
C THR A 74 -16.04 -33.06 13.85
N ASP A 75 -15.66 -33.76 14.90
CA ASP A 75 -16.60 -34.73 15.52
C ASP A 75 -17.06 -34.35 16.94
N SER A 76 -16.13 -33.99 17.83
CA SER A 76 -16.46 -33.72 19.23
C SER A 76 -15.68 -32.53 19.76
N ALA A 77 -16.19 -31.93 20.85
CA ALA A 77 -15.51 -30.81 21.50
C ALA A 77 -14.09 -31.21 21.92
N LEU A 78 -13.14 -30.33 21.65
CA LEU A 78 -11.73 -30.48 21.94
C LEU A 78 -11.30 -29.37 22.90
N GLN A 79 -10.39 -29.66 23.81
CA GLN A 79 -9.75 -28.67 24.67
C GLN A 79 -8.33 -28.44 24.18
N VAL A 80 -8.02 -27.19 23.85
CA VAL A 80 -6.64 -26.73 23.53
C VAL A 80 -6.01 -26.23 24.83
N THR A 81 -4.77 -26.66 25.11
CA THR A 81 -4.07 -26.38 26.37
C THR A 81 -2.77 -25.60 26.18
N ALA A 82 -2.11 -25.72 25.02
CA ALA A 82 -0.91 -24.95 24.72
C ALA A 82 -0.69 -24.75 23.23
N PHE A 83 0.00 -23.65 22.89
CA PHE A 83 0.59 -23.39 21.58
C PHE A 83 2.09 -23.12 21.75
N HIS A 84 2.88 -23.74 20.91
CA HIS A 84 4.33 -23.58 20.89
C HIS A 84 4.74 -22.85 19.61
N PHE A 85 5.54 -21.81 19.74
CA PHE A 85 5.98 -20.98 18.63
C PHE A 85 7.51 -20.94 18.57
N SER A 86 8.04 -20.96 17.34
CA SER A 86 9.44 -20.63 17.03
C SER A 86 9.49 -19.30 16.30
N PHE A 87 10.50 -18.50 16.63
CA PHE A 87 10.84 -17.24 15.97
C PHE A 87 12.11 -17.37 15.13
N ASP A 88 12.47 -18.59 14.75
CA ASP A 88 13.55 -18.84 13.81
C ASP A 88 13.24 -18.13 12.48
N GLY A 89 14.21 -17.39 11.95
CA GLY A 89 14.00 -16.48 10.81
C GLY A 89 13.68 -15.03 11.15
N THR A 90 13.43 -14.69 12.42
CA THR A 90 13.41 -13.30 12.91
C THR A 90 14.83 -12.75 13.00
N ASP A 91 15.09 -11.58 12.37
CA ASP A 91 16.44 -10.99 12.34
C ASP A 91 16.92 -10.55 13.73
N ASN A 92 16.05 -9.92 14.52
CA ASN A 92 16.37 -9.50 15.88
C ASN A 92 15.13 -9.56 16.79
N LEU A 93 15.18 -10.40 17.82
CA LEU A 93 14.09 -10.51 18.81
C LEU A 93 13.95 -9.27 19.69
N GLU A 94 15.01 -8.47 19.84
CA GLU A 94 14.95 -7.24 20.64
C GLU A 94 14.08 -6.15 19.98
N ASP A 95 13.71 -6.29 18.72
CA ASP A 95 12.74 -5.40 18.09
C ASP A 95 11.31 -5.59 18.64
N ILE A 96 11.06 -6.74 19.26
CA ILE A 96 9.76 -7.09 19.84
C ILE A 96 9.74 -6.68 21.33
N ASP A 97 8.71 -5.96 21.74
CA ASP A 97 8.46 -5.60 23.14
C ASP A 97 7.73 -6.74 23.88
N SER A 98 6.66 -7.25 23.26
CA SER A 98 5.83 -8.30 23.85
C SER A 98 5.07 -9.09 22.77
N LEU A 99 4.65 -10.30 23.15
CA LEU A 99 3.87 -11.22 22.36
C LEU A 99 2.55 -11.53 23.06
N GLN A 100 1.47 -11.71 22.32
CA GLN A 100 0.17 -12.12 22.84
C GLN A 100 -0.53 -13.06 21.85
N LEU A 101 -1.14 -14.11 22.37
CA LEU A 101 -2.01 -14.99 21.59
C LEU A 101 -3.48 -14.64 21.88
N PHE A 102 -4.27 -14.46 20.81
CA PHE A 102 -5.70 -14.16 20.90
C PHE A 102 -6.54 -15.27 20.26
N TYR A 103 -7.67 -15.59 20.89
CA TYR A 103 -8.71 -16.44 20.33
C TYR A 103 -9.86 -15.60 19.80
N SER A 104 -10.13 -15.67 18.51
CA SER A 104 -11.14 -14.85 17.79
C SER A 104 -12.48 -15.58 17.59
N GLY A 105 -12.66 -16.76 18.17
CA GLY A 105 -13.89 -17.53 18.05
C GLY A 105 -13.96 -18.33 16.74
N ASP A 106 -15.18 -18.67 16.35
CA ASP A 106 -15.53 -19.48 15.18
C ASP A 106 -15.82 -18.64 13.92
N GLN A 107 -15.37 -17.39 13.90
CA GLN A 107 -15.62 -16.50 12.78
C GLN A 107 -15.01 -17.04 11.48
N SER A 108 -15.81 -17.03 10.41
CA SER A 108 -15.30 -17.36 9.08
C SER A 108 -14.22 -16.36 8.65
N PRO A 109 -13.25 -16.77 7.79
CA PRO A 109 -12.29 -15.84 7.20
C PRO A 109 -12.96 -14.69 6.49
N GLU A 110 -14.13 -14.91 5.90
CA GLU A 110 -14.97 -13.90 5.29
C GLU A 110 -15.47 -12.87 6.31
N GLY A 111 -15.79 -13.30 7.54
CA GLY A 111 -16.14 -12.41 8.64
C GLY A 111 -14.94 -11.56 9.07
N LEU A 112 -13.75 -12.17 9.20
CA LEU A 112 -12.50 -11.46 9.48
C LEU A 112 -12.06 -10.58 8.31
N ASP A 113 -12.20 -11.04 7.07
CA ASP A 113 -11.92 -10.24 5.88
C ASP A 113 -12.98 -9.13 5.68
N ARG A 114 -14.23 -9.31 6.10
CA ARG A 114 -15.23 -8.24 6.17
C ARG A 114 -14.92 -7.22 7.26
N LEU A 115 -14.39 -7.63 8.39
CA LEU A 115 -13.88 -6.71 9.42
C LEU A 115 -12.65 -5.95 8.93
N ARG A 116 -11.83 -6.57 8.06
CA ARG A 116 -10.72 -5.93 7.34
C ARG A 116 -11.19 -5.07 6.17
N ASN A 117 -12.09 -5.58 5.34
CA ASN A 117 -12.58 -4.97 4.10
C ASN A 117 -13.82 -4.11 4.33
N GLY A 118 -14.52 -4.31 5.44
CA GLY A 118 -15.69 -3.53 5.79
C GLY A 118 -15.28 -2.10 6.04
N THR A 119 -15.66 -1.19 5.19
CA THR A 119 -15.95 0.25 5.34
C THR A 119 -15.45 0.93 6.63
N ASN A 120 -15.02 0.18 7.57
CA ASN A 120 -14.40 0.49 8.81
C ASN A 120 -12.89 0.34 8.68
N TYR A 121 -12.32 1.17 7.86
CA TYR A 121 -10.99 1.69 7.97
C TYR A 121 -10.92 2.45 9.30
N SER A 122 -11.29 1.76 10.31
CA SER A 122 -11.15 2.22 11.66
C SER A 122 -9.79 1.70 12.07
N GLY A 123 -8.85 2.59 12.23
CA GLY A 123 -7.74 2.38 13.13
C GLY A 123 -8.24 2.16 14.57
N ASP A 124 -9.33 1.42 14.69
CA ASP A 124 -9.83 0.90 15.94
C ASP A 124 -8.82 -0.15 16.33
N LYS A 125 -7.90 0.23 17.19
CA LYS A 125 -6.79 -0.57 17.70
C LYS A 125 -7.19 -1.96 18.18
N HIS A 126 -8.49 -2.22 18.29
CA HIS A 126 -9.09 -3.43 18.85
C HIS A 126 -9.86 -4.31 17.86
N ARG A 127 -10.11 -3.88 16.62
CA ARG A 127 -10.99 -4.65 15.72
C ARG A 127 -10.35 -5.82 15.01
N TYR A 128 -9.03 -5.88 14.90
CA TYR A 128 -8.33 -7.05 14.36
C TYR A 128 -8.28 -8.20 15.35
N TYR A 129 -8.50 -7.92 16.64
CA TYR A 129 -8.40 -8.88 17.75
C TYR A 129 -9.62 -8.80 18.63
N THR A 130 -10.80 -8.96 18.03
CA THR A 130 -12.03 -9.12 18.79
C THR A 130 -12.08 -10.53 19.36
N GLY A 131 -11.31 -10.78 20.39
CA GLY A 131 -11.24 -12.09 21.01
C GLY A 131 -10.69 -12.00 22.41
N SER A 132 -10.73 -13.13 23.12
CA SER A 132 -10.10 -13.28 24.41
C SER A 132 -8.61 -13.57 24.26
N SER A 133 -7.79 -13.08 25.19
CA SER A 133 -6.41 -13.54 25.31
C SER A 133 -6.37 -15.02 25.63
N PHE A 134 -5.48 -15.76 24.98
CA PHE A 134 -5.13 -17.13 25.34
C PHE A 134 -3.80 -17.10 26.09
N GLY A 135 -3.85 -17.29 27.39
CA GLY A 135 -2.72 -17.15 28.28
C GLY A 135 -2.27 -15.69 28.50
N ASN A 136 -1.19 -15.54 29.23
CA ASN A 136 -0.59 -14.23 29.55
C ASN A 136 0.30 -13.76 28.38
N ALA A 137 0.53 -12.44 28.33
CA ALA A 137 1.54 -11.87 27.44
C ALA A 137 2.94 -12.44 27.75
N ALA A 138 3.70 -12.70 26.71
CA ALA A 138 5.03 -13.30 26.80
C ALA A 138 6.12 -12.33 26.34
N ARG A 139 7.33 -12.51 26.87
CA ARG A 139 8.53 -11.87 26.35
C ARG A 139 8.99 -12.58 25.08
N PRO A 140 9.63 -11.87 24.14
CA PRO A 140 10.20 -12.50 22.96
C PRO A 140 11.40 -13.38 23.35
N GLU A 141 11.33 -14.65 22.97
CA GLU A 141 12.39 -15.65 23.09
C GLU A 141 12.41 -16.48 21.81
N PRO A 142 13.49 -17.22 21.48
CA PRO A 142 13.54 -18.05 20.28
C PRO A 142 12.40 -19.09 20.21
N ILE A 143 11.95 -19.57 21.37
CA ILE A 143 10.81 -20.47 21.52
C ILE A 143 9.89 -19.91 22.61
N VAL A 144 8.60 -19.73 22.28
CA VAL A 144 7.60 -19.21 23.22
C VAL A 144 6.41 -20.16 23.30
N THR A 145 5.93 -20.40 24.52
CA THR A 145 4.75 -21.24 24.77
C THR A 145 3.67 -20.42 25.45
N PHE A 146 2.48 -20.39 24.86
CA PHE A 146 1.27 -19.89 25.51
C PHE A 146 0.48 -21.05 26.08
N ARG A 147 0.07 -20.96 27.35
CA ARG A 147 -0.73 -21.96 28.06
C ARG A 147 -2.00 -21.35 28.60
N ASP A 148 -3.11 -22.00 28.30
CA ASP A 148 -4.45 -21.70 28.81
C ASP A 148 -5.35 -22.90 28.53
N MET A 149 -6.64 -22.81 28.89
CA MET A 149 -7.64 -23.85 28.59
C MET A 149 -8.78 -23.26 27.77
N GLN A 150 -8.81 -23.59 26.47
CA GLN A 150 -9.90 -23.19 25.59
C GLN A 150 -10.66 -24.41 25.08
N LYS A 151 -11.93 -24.54 25.49
CA LYS A 151 -12.83 -25.56 24.94
C LYS A 151 -13.36 -25.05 23.58
N LEU A 152 -13.17 -25.88 22.56
CA LEU A 152 -13.61 -25.64 21.19
C LEU A 152 -14.68 -26.66 20.81
N GLN A 153 -15.78 -26.22 20.23
CA GLN A 153 -16.82 -27.08 19.68
C GLN A 153 -16.44 -27.54 18.25
N PRO A 154 -17.10 -28.55 17.67
CA PRO A 154 -16.93 -28.82 16.24
C PRO A 154 -17.16 -27.58 15.40
N GLY A 155 -16.29 -27.38 14.41
CA GLY A 155 -16.28 -26.17 13.56
C GLY A 155 -14.90 -25.58 13.39
N ARG A 156 -14.87 -24.36 12.90
CA ARG A 156 -13.66 -23.61 12.58
C ARG A 156 -13.36 -22.58 13.65
N HIS A 157 -12.12 -22.58 14.15
CA HIS A 157 -11.64 -21.66 15.18
C HIS A 157 -10.37 -20.96 14.74
N ILE A 158 -10.23 -19.70 15.11
CA ILE A 158 -9.11 -18.86 14.70
C ILE A 158 -8.42 -18.29 15.92
N PHE A 159 -7.09 -18.44 15.91
CA PHE A 159 -6.18 -17.80 16.85
C PHE A 159 -5.23 -16.89 16.09
N TRP A 160 -4.74 -15.83 16.77
CA TRP A 160 -3.78 -14.89 16.25
C TRP A 160 -2.61 -14.74 17.21
N LEU A 161 -1.40 -15.06 16.74
CA LEU A 161 -0.18 -14.60 17.39
C LEU A 161 0.02 -13.14 17.01
N SER A 162 0.20 -12.30 17.99
CA SER A 162 0.37 -10.86 17.88
C SER A 162 1.66 -10.41 18.54
N CYS A 163 2.27 -9.34 18.03
CA CYS A 163 3.40 -8.68 18.68
C CYS A 163 3.16 -7.18 18.85
N LYS A 164 3.81 -6.61 19.85
CA LYS A 164 4.07 -5.20 20.01
C LYS A 164 5.55 -4.94 19.73
N LEU A 165 5.85 -3.95 18.90
CA LEU A 165 7.22 -3.57 18.61
C LEU A 165 7.72 -2.52 19.59
N ARG A 166 9.02 -2.53 19.83
CA ARG A 166 9.70 -1.44 20.50
C ARG A 166 9.76 -0.21 19.59
N HIS A 167 9.80 0.98 20.18
CA HIS A 167 9.82 2.24 19.42
C HIS A 167 11.11 2.45 18.60
N PHE A 168 12.16 1.71 18.90
CA PHE A 168 13.45 1.72 18.21
C PHE A 168 13.69 0.48 17.33
N ALA A 169 12.67 -0.35 17.08
CA ALA A 169 12.80 -1.52 16.22
C ALA A 169 13.36 -1.13 14.85
N ASP A 170 14.34 -1.86 14.34
CA ASP A 170 15.05 -1.51 13.12
C ASP A 170 14.20 -1.79 11.89
N LEU A 171 13.93 -0.77 11.07
CA LEU A 171 13.13 -0.86 9.85
C LEU A 171 13.74 -1.74 8.77
N SER A 172 15.02 -2.11 8.87
CA SER A 172 15.67 -3.04 7.94
C SER A 172 15.48 -4.50 8.32
N ASN A 173 15.05 -4.77 9.55
CA ASN A 173 14.79 -6.11 10.05
C ASN A 173 13.43 -6.66 9.59
N LYS A 174 13.33 -7.99 9.61
CA LYS A 174 12.10 -8.74 9.34
C LYS A 174 11.82 -9.72 10.45
N LEU A 175 10.54 -9.91 10.74
CA LEU A 175 10.07 -10.87 11.72
C LEU A 175 9.50 -12.11 11.03
N ASP A 176 9.74 -13.25 11.64
CA ASP A 176 9.14 -14.53 11.30
C ASP A 176 8.59 -15.22 12.55
N ALA A 177 7.55 -16.00 12.40
CA ALA A 177 6.99 -16.81 13.46
C ALA A 177 6.29 -18.06 12.89
N SER A 178 6.57 -19.20 13.48
CA SER A 178 5.91 -20.45 13.13
C SER A 178 5.29 -21.10 14.37
N CYS A 179 4.11 -21.72 14.24
CA CYS A 179 3.53 -22.55 15.28
C CYS A 179 4.05 -23.98 15.10
N THR A 180 4.89 -24.43 16.03
CA THR A 180 5.57 -25.72 15.93
C THR A 180 4.71 -26.88 16.40
N SER A 181 3.83 -26.64 17.41
CA SER A 181 2.87 -27.64 17.87
C SER A 181 1.74 -27.02 18.70
N ILE A 182 0.65 -27.75 18.81
CA ILE A 182 -0.54 -27.40 19.58
C ILE A 182 -0.88 -28.60 20.47
N GLU A 183 -0.89 -28.38 21.79
CA GLU A 183 -1.31 -29.40 22.76
C GLU A 183 -2.84 -29.38 22.94
N THR A 184 -3.45 -30.56 22.95
CA THR A 184 -4.90 -30.70 23.13
C THR A 184 -5.22 -31.84 24.07
N SER A 185 -6.48 -31.94 24.51
CA SER A 185 -7.00 -33.07 25.31
C SER A 185 -6.92 -34.43 24.60
N GLN A 186 -6.61 -34.44 23.30
CA GLN A 186 -6.52 -35.66 22.49
C GLN A 186 -5.12 -35.93 21.94
N GLY A 187 -4.12 -35.13 22.35
CA GLY A 187 -2.73 -35.24 21.92
C GLY A 187 -2.22 -33.98 21.27
N THR A 188 -1.06 -34.07 20.62
CA THR A 188 -0.35 -32.94 19.99
C THR A 188 -0.63 -32.91 18.48
N SER A 189 -0.99 -31.75 17.97
CA SER A 189 -1.14 -31.46 16.53
C SER A 189 0.02 -30.60 16.05
N ILE A 190 0.54 -30.88 14.87
CA ILE A 190 1.54 -30.06 14.16
C ILE A 190 0.83 -29.36 13.02
N PRO A 191 0.70 -28.01 13.04
CA PRO A 191 0.04 -27.28 11.98
C PRO A 191 0.82 -27.35 10.65
N SER A 192 0.09 -27.42 9.54
CA SER A 192 0.69 -27.18 8.22
C SER A 192 0.83 -25.69 7.97
N ASP A 193 1.98 -25.27 7.45
CA ASP A 193 2.18 -23.89 7.02
C ASP A 193 1.69 -23.70 5.57
N SER A 194 0.75 -22.79 5.37
CA SER A 194 0.18 -22.47 4.05
C SER A 194 0.92 -21.34 3.32
N THR A 195 1.89 -20.69 3.98
CA THR A 195 2.63 -19.53 3.47
C THR A 195 4.11 -19.57 3.85
N PRO A 196 4.82 -20.67 3.50
CA PRO A 196 6.22 -20.83 3.89
C PRO A 196 7.09 -19.73 3.31
N GLY A 197 8.07 -19.26 4.10
CA GLY A 197 9.06 -18.28 3.68
C GLY A 197 8.59 -16.83 3.67
N ILE A 198 7.37 -16.53 4.08
CA ILE A 198 6.92 -15.15 4.27
C ILE A 198 7.49 -14.62 5.59
N ARG A 199 8.24 -13.51 5.49
CA ARG A 199 8.74 -12.74 6.64
C ARG A 199 8.11 -11.36 6.63
N LYS A 200 7.72 -10.85 7.80
CA LYS A 200 7.07 -9.56 7.94
C LYS A 200 8.07 -8.42 8.03
N ARG A 201 7.89 -7.42 7.21
CA ARG A 201 8.66 -6.17 7.27
C ARG A 201 8.27 -5.38 8.51
N ILE A 202 9.22 -4.64 9.07
CA ILE A 202 8.95 -3.64 10.11
C ILE A 202 8.71 -2.29 9.42
N GLY A 203 7.65 -1.63 9.82
CA GLY A 203 7.31 -0.28 9.37
C GLY A 203 6.86 0.60 10.53
N VAL A 204 6.41 1.81 10.21
CA VAL A 204 5.88 2.76 11.19
C VAL A 204 4.42 3.04 10.86
N ALA A 205 3.54 2.95 11.86
CA ALA A 205 2.22 3.56 11.77
C ALA A 205 2.38 5.08 11.87
N LEU A 206 2.67 5.72 10.72
CA LEU A 206 2.96 7.16 10.69
C LEU A 206 1.78 7.96 11.25
N GLN A 207 0.56 7.60 10.85
CA GLN A 207 -0.66 8.15 11.40
C GLN A 207 -1.73 7.07 11.56
N ASN A 208 -2.34 7.02 12.72
CA ASN A 208 -3.52 6.22 13.01
C ASN A 208 -4.77 7.12 13.10
N ARG A 209 -5.93 6.52 13.00
CA ARG A 209 -7.19 7.21 13.28
C ARG A 209 -7.19 7.76 14.70
N TYR A 210 -7.68 8.98 14.84
CA TYR A 210 -7.76 9.73 16.10
C TYR A 210 -6.41 10.12 16.72
N ASP A 211 -5.28 9.83 16.10
CA ASP A 211 -4.03 10.51 16.47
C ASP A 211 -4.27 12.02 16.38
N ASN A 212 -3.82 12.78 17.40
CA ASN A 212 -4.01 14.23 17.48
C ASN A 212 -5.46 14.71 17.23
N TYR A 213 -6.46 13.92 17.65
CA TYR A 213 -7.90 14.20 17.48
C TYR A 213 -8.34 14.31 16.01
N VAL A 214 -7.62 13.74 15.06
CA VAL A 214 -7.96 13.69 13.64
C VAL A 214 -8.71 12.41 13.32
N HIS A 215 -9.92 12.53 12.76
CA HIS A 215 -10.73 11.37 12.42
C HIS A 215 -10.07 10.50 11.34
N THR A 216 -9.50 11.12 10.30
CA THR A 216 -8.90 10.39 9.18
C THR A 216 -7.72 11.14 8.60
N TYR A 217 -6.61 10.42 8.41
CA TYR A 217 -5.45 10.88 7.64
C TYR A 217 -5.49 10.25 6.26
N ARG A 218 -5.29 11.05 5.21
CA ARG A 218 -5.30 10.60 3.83
C ARG A 218 -4.34 11.38 2.94
N ILE A 219 -4.19 10.94 1.70
CA ILE A 219 -3.52 11.65 0.60
C ILE A 219 -2.07 12.01 0.96
N PRO A 220 -1.20 11.02 1.23
CA PRO A 220 0.18 11.32 1.60
C PRO A 220 1.00 11.77 0.41
N ALA A 221 1.86 12.77 0.63
CA ALA A 221 2.93 13.18 -0.27
C ALA A 221 4.26 13.20 0.49
N LEU A 222 5.19 12.34 0.09
CA LEU A 222 6.50 12.17 0.71
C LEU A 222 7.58 12.79 -0.18
N THR A 223 8.46 13.58 0.39
CA THR A 223 9.64 14.12 -0.31
C THR A 223 10.87 14.13 0.60
N THR A 224 12.05 14.29 -0.01
CA THR A 224 13.33 14.36 0.71
C THR A 224 14.02 15.67 0.37
N THR A 225 14.45 16.39 1.40
CA THR A 225 15.22 17.63 1.23
C THR A 225 16.70 17.36 0.91
N PRO A 226 17.47 18.35 0.42
CA PRO A 226 18.91 18.21 0.23
C PRO A 226 19.68 17.83 1.50
N ARG A 227 19.11 18.09 2.69
CA ARG A 227 19.68 17.69 3.99
C ARG A 227 19.40 16.24 4.36
N GLY A 228 18.63 15.52 3.53
CA GLY A 228 18.19 14.14 3.81
C GLY A 228 16.97 14.04 4.72
N THR A 229 16.34 15.15 5.06
CA THR A 229 15.11 15.18 5.86
C THR A 229 13.94 14.66 5.02
N LEU A 230 13.19 13.72 5.57
CA LEU A 230 11.91 13.27 5.01
C LEU A 230 10.79 14.19 5.48
N LEU A 231 9.98 14.64 4.56
CA LEU A 231 8.77 15.43 4.81
C LEU A 231 7.57 14.65 4.23
N CYS A 232 6.62 14.31 5.08
CA CYS A 232 5.36 13.72 4.65
C CYS A 232 4.21 14.68 4.95
N VAL A 233 3.60 15.24 3.93
CA VAL A 233 2.38 16.05 4.05
C VAL A 233 1.16 15.21 3.71
N TYR A 234 -0.01 15.55 4.29
CA TYR A 234 -1.24 14.78 4.14
C TYR A 234 -2.47 15.57 4.58
N ASP A 235 -3.65 15.12 4.18
CA ASP A 235 -4.93 15.60 4.71
C ASP A 235 -5.11 15.18 6.17
N MET A 236 -5.47 16.16 7.02
CA MET A 236 -5.96 15.98 8.39
C MET A 236 -7.47 16.20 8.40
N ARG A 237 -8.26 15.16 8.12
CA ARG A 237 -9.73 15.24 8.05
C ARG A 237 -10.31 15.13 9.46
N ARG A 238 -10.77 16.26 9.99
CA ARG A 238 -11.07 16.41 11.42
C ARG A 238 -12.24 15.57 11.90
N THR A 239 -13.34 15.53 11.14
CA THR A 239 -14.60 14.95 11.64
C THR A 239 -15.04 13.69 10.90
N LYS A 240 -14.69 13.53 9.63
CA LYS A 240 -15.11 12.42 8.77
C LYS A 240 -14.01 12.02 7.80
N ARG A 241 -14.21 10.88 7.15
CA ARG A 241 -13.27 10.41 6.11
C ARG A 241 -13.53 10.98 4.71
N ARG A 242 -14.60 11.77 4.54
CA ARG A 242 -15.04 12.29 3.24
C ARG A 242 -14.02 13.30 2.70
N ASP A 243 -13.93 13.38 1.37
CA ASP A 243 -13.21 14.45 0.68
C ASP A 243 -13.90 15.79 0.92
N LEU A 244 -13.27 16.89 0.48
CA LEU A 244 -13.69 18.28 0.71
C LEU A 244 -15.19 18.50 0.91
N GLN A 245 -15.54 19.47 1.68
CA GLN A 245 -16.73 20.04 2.34
C GLN A 245 -16.70 19.97 3.86
N GLU A 246 -15.52 19.74 4.43
CA GLU A 246 -15.39 19.63 5.88
C GLU A 246 -14.12 20.33 6.33
N ASP A 247 -13.93 20.41 7.62
CA ASP A 247 -12.71 20.85 8.26
C ASP A 247 -11.57 19.88 7.93
N ILE A 248 -10.74 20.28 6.96
CA ILE A 248 -9.57 19.55 6.50
C ILE A 248 -8.39 20.49 6.46
N ASP A 249 -7.31 20.13 7.15
CA ASP A 249 -6.04 20.85 7.12
C ASP A 249 -4.99 20.02 6.39
N ILE A 250 -3.91 20.68 5.96
CA ILE A 250 -2.70 20.00 5.54
C ILE A 250 -1.77 19.85 6.74
N GLY A 251 -1.52 18.59 7.11
CA GLY A 251 -0.58 18.20 8.15
C GLY A 251 0.79 17.84 7.60
N LEU A 252 1.78 17.85 8.48
CA LEU A 252 3.17 17.47 8.20
C LEU A 252 3.69 16.57 9.31
N SER A 253 4.34 15.46 8.92
CA SER A 253 5.30 14.71 9.74
C SER A 253 6.69 14.83 9.13
N ARG A 254 7.72 15.01 9.97
CA ARG A 254 9.10 15.22 9.58
C ARG A 254 10.00 14.18 10.26
N SER A 255 10.98 13.66 9.51
CA SER A 255 11.99 12.72 10.02
C SER A 255 13.39 13.12 9.54
N THR A 256 14.38 13.04 10.42
CA THR A 256 15.80 13.35 10.12
C THR A 256 16.69 12.11 10.19
N ASP A 257 16.12 10.94 10.43
CA ASP A 257 16.83 9.68 10.64
C ASP A 257 16.40 8.59 9.65
N GLY A 258 15.92 9.01 8.46
CA GLY A 258 15.51 8.09 7.41
C GLY A 258 14.19 7.38 7.70
N GLY A 259 13.33 7.98 8.51
CA GLY A 259 11.98 7.48 8.81
C GLY A 259 11.91 6.55 10.02
N GLN A 260 13.02 6.38 10.76
CA GLN A 260 13.04 5.59 11.99
C GLN A 260 12.16 6.23 13.07
N THR A 261 12.28 7.55 13.21
CA THR A 261 11.41 8.35 14.07
C THR A 261 10.82 9.54 13.31
N TRP A 262 9.66 10.00 13.76
CA TRP A 262 8.92 11.10 13.15
C TRP A 262 8.47 12.09 14.18
N ASP A 263 8.58 13.37 13.86
CA ASP A 263 8.03 14.46 14.70
C ASP A 263 6.51 14.28 14.85
N THR A 264 5.96 14.80 15.94
CA THR A 264 4.52 14.89 16.13
C THR A 264 3.90 15.67 14.96
N SER A 265 2.80 15.14 14.41
CA SER A 265 2.04 15.79 13.35
C SER A 265 1.68 17.23 13.71
N ARG A 266 1.90 18.15 12.78
CA ARG A 266 1.53 19.56 12.91
C ARG A 266 0.84 20.07 11.68
N VAL A 267 -0.03 21.05 11.83
CA VAL A 267 -0.70 21.74 10.73
C VAL A 267 0.26 22.72 10.08
N ILE A 268 0.35 22.69 8.74
CA ILE A 268 1.11 23.66 7.94
C ILE A 268 0.23 24.53 7.05
N MET A 269 -1.02 24.12 6.81
CA MET A 269 -2.02 24.93 6.11
C MET A 269 -3.39 24.66 6.72
N ASP A 270 -3.98 25.71 7.28
CA ASP A 270 -5.34 25.77 7.81
C ASP A 270 -5.96 27.06 7.28
N MET A 271 -7.14 26.97 6.70
CA MET A 271 -7.84 28.13 6.15
C MET A 271 -8.77 28.82 7.14
N GLY A 272 -9.02 28.18 8.29
CA GLY A 272 -9.87 28.75 9.33
C GLY A 272 -11.25 29.16 8.80
N GLU A 273 -11.65 30.39 9.03
CA GLU A 273 -12.83 31.01 8.41
C GLU A 273 -12.42 31.73 7.12
N TYR A 274 -12.60 31.08 5.96
CA TYR A 274 -12.24 31.62 4.66
C TYR A 274 -13.42 31.56 3.70
N GLY A 275 -13.51 32.55 2.79
CA GLY A 275 -14.58 32.60 1.78
C GLY A 275 -16.00 32.78 2.35
N GLY A 276 -16.14 33.28 3.57
CA GLY A 276 -17.44 33.45 4.22
C GLY A 276 -18.00 32.16 4.80
N LEU A 277 -17.20 31.12 4.93
CA LEU A 277 -17.57 29.84 5.54
C LEU A 277 -16.98 29.70 6.94
N SER A 278 -17.72 29.03 7.81
CA SER A 278 -17.22 28.61 9.12
C SER A 278 -16.17 27.53 9.01
N GLN A 279 -15.33 27.38 10.03
CA GLN A 279 -14.26 26.38 10.11
C GLN A 279 -14.70 24.97 9.70
N ASN A 280 -15.86 24.51 10.15
CA ASN A 280 -16.37 23.17 9.87
C ASN A 280 -16.83 22.94 8.41
N GLN A 281 -16.81 23.96 7.57
CA GLN A 281 -17.09 23.90 6.12
C GLN A 281 -15.90 24.34 5.29
N ASN A 282 -14.76 24.50 5.90
CA ASN A 282 -13.57 25.12 5.33
C ASN A 282 -12.44 24.10 5.30
N GLY A 283 -12.05 23.66 4.13
CA GLY A 283 -11.03 22.63 4.01
C GLY A 283 -10.10 22.87 2.83
N CYS A 284 -8.83 22.53 3.03
CA CYS A 284 -7.84 22.35 1.98
C CYS A 284 -7.40 20.89 1.96
N SER A 285 -7.17 20.35 0.76
CA SER A 285 -6.96 18.91 0.54
C SER A 285 -6.00 18.67 -0.62
N ASP A 286 -5.61 17.41 -0.79
CA ASP A 286 -4.79 16.92 -1.89
C ASP A 286 -3.44 17.64 -2.00
N PRO A 287 -2.57 17.50 -0.98
CA PRO A 287 -1.32 18.22 -0.97
C PRO A 287 -0.34 17.73 -2.04
N GLY A 288 0.22 18.68 -2.79
CA GLY A 288 1.41 18.50 -3.61
C GLY A 288 2.61 19.13 -2.92
N ILE A 289 3.78 18.48 -2.95
CA ILE A 289 5.00 19.03 -2.36
C ILE A 289 6.17 18.95 -3.33
N VAL A 290 6.94 20.01 -3.47
CA VAL A 290 8.18 20.03 -4.24
C VAL A 290 9.28 20.72 -3.44
N VAL A 291 10.49 20.19 -3.53
CA VAL A 291 11.69 20.78 -2.95
C VAL A 291 12.58 21.26 -4.09
N ASP A 292 12.97 22.52 -4.07
CA ASP A 292 14.06 22.99 -4.92
C ASP A 292 15.37 22.39 -4.41
N GLN A 293 15.89 21.41 -5.13
CA GLN A 293 17.11 20.71 -4.75
C GLN A 293 18.37 21.60 -4.81
N ASN A 294 18.30 22.78 -5.43
CA ASN A 294 19.41 23.71 -5.53
C ASN A 294 19.45 24.70 -4.34
N THR A 295 18.29 25.18 -3.91
CA THR A 295 18.18 26.18 -2.84
C THR A 295 17.79 25.60 -1.48
N GLY A 296 17.11 24.45 -1.49
CA GLY A 296 16.51 23.83 -0.32
C GLY A 296 15.13 24.42 0.04
N GLU A 297 14.60 25.34 -0.76
CA GLU A 297 13.25 25.88 -0.53
C GLU A 297 12.18 24.84 -0.85
N ILE A 298 11.13 24.80 -0.04
CA ILE A 298 10.07 23.79 -0.08
C ILE A 298 8.75 24.51 -0.37
N PHE A 299 7.99 23.96 -1.31
CA PHE A 299 6.67 24.46 -1.69
C PHE A 299 5.64 23.36 -1.47
N CYS A 300 4.63 23.63 -0.64
CA CYS A 300 3.48 22.74 -0.46
C CYS A 300 2.22 23.42 -0.98
N THR A 301 1.54 22.76 -1.90
CA THR A 301 0.30 23.24 -2.50
C THR A 301 -0.88 22.42 -2.06
N SER A 302 -2.07 23.00 -2.10
CA SER A 302 -3.32 22.30 -1.91
C SER A 302 -4.45 22.97 -2.68
N VAL A 303 -5.59 22.31 -2.78
CA VAL A 303 -6.84 22.89 -3.28
C VAL A 303 -7.76 23.18 -2.12
N TRP A 304 -8.33 24.39 -2.10
CA TRP A 304 -9.45 24.76 -1.27
C TRP A 304 -10.72 24.83 -2.12
N MET A 305 -11.82 24.30 -1.63
CA MET A 305 -13.10 24.39 -2.30
C MET A 305 -14.19 24.88 -1.35
N TRP A 306 -15.10 25.67 -1.86
CA TRP A 306 -16.28 26.05 -1.11
C TRP A 306 -17.16 24.83 -0.80
N GLY A 307 -17.42 24.60 0.49
CA GLY A 307 -18.25 23.50 0.98
C GLY A 307 -19.72 23.68 0.64
N LYS A 308 -20.15 23.22 -0.52
CA LYS A 308 -21.57 23.09 -0.88
C LYS A 308 -22.11 21.81 -0.28
N LEU A 309 -22.90 21.89 0.77
CA LEU A 309 -23.49 20.73 1.45
C LEU A 309 -24.22 19.80 0.45
N GLY A 310 -23.94 18.50 0.54
CA GLY A 310 -24.58 17.48 -0.28
C GLY A 310 -23.98 17.28 -1.68
N LEU A 311 -23.04 18.13 -2.13
CA LEU A 311 -22.38 17.98 -3.42
C LEU A 311 -21.01 17.31 -3.28
N HIS A 312 -20.60 16.56 -4.30
CA HIS A 312 -19.25 16.10 -4.46
C HIS A 312 -18.43 17.21 -5.14
N GLN A 313 -17.41 17.74 -4.45
CA GLN A 313 -16.74 18.97 -4.90
C GLN A 313 -15.90 18.80 -6.17
N TRP A 314 -15.44 17.60 -6.44
CA TRP A 314 -14.58 17.31 -7.59
C TRP A 314 -15.30 17.26 -8.93
N VAL A 315 -16.63 17.20 -8.94
CA VAL A 315 -17.40 17.01 -10.16
C VAL A 315 -18.55 18.04 -10.27
N GLY A 316 -18.97 18.31 -11.51
CA GLY A 316 -20.10 19.17 -11.82
C GLY A 316 -19.99 20.55 -11.18
N LYS A 317 -21.04 20.99 -10.52
CA LYS A 317 -21.11 22.33 -9.89
C LYS A 317 -20.33 22.47 -8.58
N GLY A 318 -19.49 21.51 -8.22
CA GLY A 318 -18.60 21.63 -7.05
C GLY A 318 -17.58 22.75 -7.20
N SER A 319 -17.08 22.97 -8.43
CA SER A 319 -16.25 24.14 -8.79
C SER A 319 -16.68 24.64 -10.17
N GLU A 320 -16.85 25.95 -10.30
CA GLU A 320 -17.31 26.64 -11.50
C GLU A 320 -16.13 27.41 -12.15
N PRO A 321 -16.23 27.81 -13.44
CA PRO A 321 -15.22 28.67 -14.07
C PRO A 321 -15.04 29.99 -13.32
N GLY A 322 -13.93 30.67 -13.59
CA GLY A 322 -13.60 31.94 -12.95
C GLY A 322 -12.70 31.79 -11.73
N TYR A 323 -12.66 32.81 -10.90
CA TYR A 323 -11.73 32.93 -9.78
C TYR A 323 -12.43 33.26 -8.44
N GLU A 324 -13.77 33.39 -8.44
CA GLU A 324 -14.52 33.81 -7.26
C GLU A 324 -14.40 32.75 -6.15
N ILE A 325 -13.95 33.21 -4.98
CA ILE A 325 -14.00 32.47 -3.74
C ILE A 325 -15.45 32.09 -3.52
N GLY A 326 -15.95 31.04 -3.30
CA GLY A 326 -17.35 30.70 -3.16
C GLY A 326 -18.03 30.11 -4.40
N LYS A 327 -17.35 30.09 -5.54
CA LYS A 327 -17.82 29.42 -6.75
C LYS A 327 -16.75 28.52 -7.35
N SER A 328 -15.49 28.97 -7.37
CA SER A 328 -14.38 28.27 -7.98
C SER A 328 -13.40 27.78 -6.94
N ALA A 329 -12.87 26.58 -7.14
CA ALA A 329 -11.79 26.05 -6.35
C ALA A 329 -10.57 27.00 -6.35
N GLN A 330 -9.89 27.10 -5.23
CA GLN A 330 -8.73 27.98 -5.05
C GLN A 330 -7.46 27.13 -4.92
N PHE A 331 -6.43 27.48 -5.68
CA PHE A 331 -5.11 26.84 -5.63
C PHE A 331 -4.24 27.58 -4.62
N LEU A 332 -3.85 26.90 -3.55
CA LEU A 332 -3.13 27.49 -2.42
C LEU A 332 -1.71 26.98 -2.36
N MET A 333 -0.79 27.79 -1.79
CA MET A 333 0.60 27.42 -1.56
C MET A 333 1.10 27.96 -0.22
N VAL A 334 1.92 27.18 0.48
CA VAL A 334 2.79 27.61 1.58
C VAL A 334 4.21 27.25 1.27
N ARG A 335 5.19 27.98 1.85
CA ARG A 335 6.62 27.82 1.60
C ARG A 335 7.38 27.63 2.92
N SER A 336 8.51 26.91 2.83
CA SER A 336 9.47 26.78 3.93
C SER A 336 10.90 26.91 3.39
N SER A 337 11.73 27.74 4.06
CA SER A 337 13.15 27.93 3.74
C SER A 337 14.08 27.31 4.81
N ASP A 338 13.52 26.65 5.81
CA ASP A 338 14.24 26.14 6.99
C ASP A 338 14.06 24.62 7.17
N ASP A 339 14.07 23.89 6.06
CA ASP A 339 13.98 22.43 6.05
C ASP A 339 12.63 21.90 6.60
N GLY A 340 11.55 22.66 6.35
CA GLY A 340 10.21 22.31 6.79
C GLY A 340 9.91 22.60 8.27
N LEU A 341 10.75 23.36 8.98
CA LEU A 341 10.50 23.70 10.39
C LEU A 341 9.42 24.75 10.56
N THR A 342 9.44 25.80 9.73
CA THR A 342 8.40 26.83 9.70
C THR A 342 7.86 27.04 8.30
N TRP A 343 6.63 27.57 8.20
CA TRP A 343 5.91 27.74 6.96
C TRP A 343 5.26 29.12 6.88
N THR A 344 5.20 29.66 5.68
CA THR A 344 4.49 30.92 5.43
C THR A 344 2.97 30.76 5.64
N LYS A 345 2.25 31.87 5.68
CA LYS A 345 0.79 31.84 5.53
C LYS A 345 0.41 31.37 4.13
N PRO A 346 -0.78 30.75 3.95
CA PRO A 346 -1.25 30.35 2.63
C PRO A 346 -1.36 31.53 1.66
N GLU A 347 -0.78 31.36 0.48
CA GLU A 347 -0.90 32.26 -0.66
C GLU A 347 -1.87 31.68 -1.68
N ASN A 348 -2.76 32.50 -2.24
CA ASN A 348 -3.71 32.08 -3.25
C ASN A 348 -3.17 32.34 -4.64
N LEU A 349 -2.76 31.32 -5.33
CA LEU A 349 -2.17 31.37 -6.68
C LEU A 349 -3.20 31.22 -7.81
N THR A 350 -4.50 31.08 -7.51
CA THR A 350 -5.53 30.73 -8.50
C THR A 350 -5.49 31.60 -9.75
N ARG A 351 -5.38 32.93 -9.57
CA ARG A 351 -5.33 33.88 -10.71
C ARG A 351 -4.05 33.78 -11.53
N GLN A 352 -2.96 33.29 -10.94
CA GLN A 352 -1.67 33.12 -11.61
C GLN A 352 -1.66 31.85 -12.47
N VAL A 353 -2.25 30.74 -11.96
CA VAL A 353 -2.03 29.41 -12.52
C VAL A 353 -3.24 28.83 -13.25
N LYS A 354 -4.48 29.22 -12.90
CA LYS A 354 -5.72 28.69 -13.51
C LYS A 354 -6.20 29.58 -14.64
N LYS A 355 -6.66 29.01 -15.75
CA LYS A 355 -7.37 29.77 -16.79
C LYS A 355 -8.79 30.14 -16.35
N PRO A 356 -9.32 31.30 -16.83
CA PRO A 356 -10.63 31.77 -16.37
C PRO A 356 -11.81 30.88 -16.78
N ASP A 357 -11.66 30.15 -17.87
CA ASP A 357 -12.67 29.25 -18.42
C ASP A 357 -12.60 27.82 -17.84
N TRP A 358 -11.56 27.49 -17.10
CA TRP A 358 -11.46 26.17 -16.44
C TRP A 358 -12.37 26.10 -15.21
N HIS A 359 -13.01 24.95 -15.05
CA HIS A 359 -13.86 24.68 -13.89
C HIS A 359 -13.04 24.40 -12.62
N LEU A 360 -11.90 23.70 -12.75
CA LEU A 360 -11.07 23.28 -11.63
C LEU A 360 -9.60 23.32 -12.01
N LEU A 361 -8.75 23.69 -11.08
CA LEU A 361 -7.33 23.37 -11.03
C LEU A 361 -6.96 23.01 -9.60
N ALA A 362 -6.30 21.88 -9.42
CA ALA A 362 -5.81 21.36 -8.15
C ALA A 362 -4.40 20.80 -8.31
N PRO A 363 -3.60 20.69 -7.22
CA PRO A 363 -2.42 19.86 -7.27
C PRO A 363 -2.83 18.42 -7.60
N SER A 364 -2.02 17.73 -8.40
CA SER A 364 -2.04 16.29 -8.36
C SER A 364 -1.32 15.88 -7.07
N PRO A 365 -2.00 15.19 -6.13
CA PRO A 365 -1.40 14.93 -4.82
C PRO A 365 -0.16 14.07 -4.98
N GLN A 366 0.87 14.39 -4.26
CA GLN A 366 2.18 13.78 -4.08
C GLN A 366 3.33 14.76 -4.40
N GLN A 367 4.53 14.23 -4.72
CA GLN A 367 5.68 15.07 -4.93
C GLN A 367 5.82 15.58 -6.38
N GLY A 368 6.28 16.82 -6.49
CA GLY A 368 6.91 17.35 -7.68
C GLY A 368 8.40 17.00 -7.75
N LEU A 369 9.12 17.56 -8.71
CA LEU A 369 10.56 17.33 -8.89
C LEU A 369 11.28 18.59 -9.33
N THR A 370 12.57 18.67 -9.00
CA THR A 370 13.54 19.58 -9.60
C THR A 370 14.20 18.90 -10.79
N LEU A 371 14.07 19.46 -11.99
CA LEU A 371 14.75 18.95 -13.18
C LEU A 371 16.26 19.23 -13.11
N ARG A 372 17.04 18.50 -13.92
CA ARG A 372 18.51 18.69 -13.98
C ARG A 372 18.94 20.10 -14.33
N ASN A 373 18.11 20.87 -15.00
CA ASN A 373 18.35 22.29 -15.33
C ASN A 373 17.86 23.27 -14.26
N GLY A 374 17.36 22.79 -13.12
CA GLY A 374 16.84 23.59 -12.02
C GLY A 374 15.37 23.97 -12.11
N THR A 375 14.68 23.67 -13.22
CA THR A 375 13.23 23.91 -13.33
C THR A 375 12.47 23.08 -12.31
N LEU A 376 11.59 23.71 -11.55
CA LEU A 376 10.66 23.02 -10.65
C LEU A 376 9.44 22.58 -11.45
N VAL A 377 9.01 21.35 -11.25
CA VAL A 377 7.84 20.79 -11.92
C VAL A 377 6.91 20.21 -10.86
N MET A 378 5.65 20.62 -10.88
CA MET A 378 4.58 20.09 -10.04
C MET A 378 3.46 19.57 -10.93
N PRO A 379 3.11 18.27 -10.83
CA PRO A 379 1.94 17.75 -11.50
C PRO A 379 0.67 18.40 -10.97
N VAL A 380 -0.26 18.70 -11.87
CA VAL A 380 -1.57 19.25 -11.54
C VAL A 380 -2.66 18.50 -12.29
N GLU A 381 -3.86 18.53 -11.72
CA GLU A 381 -5.08 18.06 -12.35
C GLU A 381 -6.15 19.14 -12.39
N GLY A 382 -7.11 18.99 -13.26
CA GLY A 382 -8.15 19.99 -13.37
C GLY A 382 -9.31 19.55 -14.26
N ARG A 383 -10.26 20.46 -14.42
CA ARG A 383 -11.36 20.32 -15.39
C ARG A 383 -11.34 21.55 -16.30
N ASP A 384 -11.29 21.30 -17.61
CA ASP A 384 -11.18 22.32 -18.64
C ASP A 384 -12.50 23.09 -18.87
N GLU A 385 -12.57 23.89 -19.92
CA GLU A 385 -13.76 24.66 -20.33
C GLU A 385 -14.95 23.80 -20.74
N LYS A 386 -14.72 22.51 -21.05
CA LYS A 386 -15.76 21.51 -21.37
C LYS A 386 -16.11 20.62 -20.18
N ASP A 387 -15.61 20.96 -19.01
CA ASP A 387 -15.78 20.16 -17.80
C ASP A 387 -15.12 18.76 -17.88
N GLN A 388 -14.09 18.60 -18.72
CA GLN A 388 -13.35 17.36 -18.91
C GLN A 388 -12.11 17.35 -18.02
N MET A 389 -11.92 16.25 -17.27
CA MET A 389 -10.73 16.05 -16.45
C MET A 389 -9.46 16.02 -17.31
N PHE A 390 -8.41 16.63 -16.79
CA PHE A 390 -7.08 16.60 -17.39
C PHE A 390 -5.97 16.53 -16.34
N SER A 391 -4.82 16.01 -16.76
CA SER A 391 -3.52 16.19 -16.08
C SER A 391 -2.67 17.17 -16.86
N ALA A 392 -1.87 17.98 -16.17
CA ALA A 392 -0.93 18.92 -16.76
C ALA A 392 0.28 19.13 -15.83
N LEU A 393 1.21 20.00 -16.24
CA LEU A 393 2.35 20.40 -15.43
C LEU A 393 2.27 21.89 -15.08
N MET A 394 2.51 22.21 -13.82
CA MET A 394 2.83 23.54 -13.34
C MET A 394 4.34 23.63 -13.14
N ILE A 395 4.97 24.65 -13.69
CA ILE A 395 6.42 24.82 -13.64
C ILE A 395 6.82 26.17 -13.07
N SER A 396 8.02 26.21 -12.47
CA SER A 396 8.76 27.44 -12.15
C SER A 396 10.19 27.33 -12.66
N GLN A 397 10.69 28.39 -13.31
CA GLN A 397 12.06 28.49 -13.82
C GLN A 397 12.91 29.52 -13.04
N ASP A 398 12.34 30.09 -11.99
CA ASP A 398 12.90 31.15 -11.14
C ASP A 398 12.86 30.79 -9.65
N HIS A 399 13.13 29.51 -9.34
CA HIS A 399 13.18 28.98 -7.98
C HIS A 399 11.89 29.21 -7.17
N GLY A 400 10.73 29.06 -7.83
CA GLY A 400 9.42 29.17 -7.17
C GLY A 400 8.91 30.60 -6.97
N THR A 401 9.58 31.61 -7.56
CA THR A 401 9.09 32.99 -7.51
C THR A 401 7.81 33.17 -8.34
N THR A 402 7.77 32.58 -9.54
CA THR A 402 6.58 32.56 -10.38
C THR A 402 6.26 31.12 -10.85
N TRP A 403 4.99 30.84 -11.05
CA TRP A 403 4.49 29.55 -11.48
C TRP A 403 3.57 29.69 -12.69
N THR A 404 3.69 28.77 -13.64
CA THR A 404 2.86 28.73 -14.84
C THR A 404 2.42 27.32 -15.14
N VAL A 405 1.12 27.12 -15.40
CA VAL A 405 0.60 25.84 -15.90
C VAL A 405 0.82 25.77 -17.41
N ARG A 406 1.38 24.66 -17.89
CA ARG A 406 1.67 24.44 -19.30
C ARG A 406 0.40 24.22 -20.11
N SER A 407 0.48 24.49 -21.41
CA SER A 407 -0.68 24.53 -22.30
C SER A 407 -1.20 23.16 -22.71
N GLY A 408 -0.37 22.11 -22.67
CA GLY A 408 -0.74 20.75 -23.05
C GLY A 408 -1.53 20.07 -21.94
N LEU A 409 -2.73 19.60 -22.28
CA LEU A 409 -3.60 18.88 -21.37
C LEU A 409 -3.67 17.41 -21.76
N ALA A 410 -3.32 16.50 -20.83
CA ALA A 410 -3.57 15.07 -20.99
C ALA A 410 -5.02 14.76 -20.57
N VAL A 411 -5.96 14.97 -21.49
CA VAL A 411 -7.41 14.89 -21.24
C VAL A 411 -7.85 13.45 -20.93
N GLY A 412 -8.83 13.30 -20.04
CA GLY A 412 -9.37 12.01 -19.58
C GLY A 412 -8.53 11.36 -18.49
N ASN A 413 -7.66 12.13 -17.85
CA ASN A 413 -6.88 11.75 -16.68
C ASN A 413 -7.08 12.77 -15.56
N GLY A 414 -6.90 12.33 -14.33
CA GLY A 414 -6.86 13.16 -13.13
C GLY A 414 -5.48 13.13 -12.50
N GLU A 415 -5.39 12.63 -11.27
CA GLU A 415 -4.16 12.55 -10.50
C GLU A 415 -3.01 11.87 -11.27
N CYS A 416 -1.85 12.51 -11.29
CA CYS A 416 -0.70 12.03 -12.05
C CYS A 416 0.61 12.25 -11.32
N GLN A 417 1.63 11.52 -11.75
CA GLN A 417 3.02 11.69 -11.33
C GLN A 417 3.92 11.88 -12.54
N VAL A 418 5.04 12.54 -12.34
CA VAL A 418 5.99 12.82 -13.42
C VAL A 418 7.42 12.53 -12.98
N VAL A 419 8.23 11.99 -13.89
CA VAL A 419 9.68 11.80 -13.70
C VAL A 419 10.44 12.30 -14.92
N GLN A 420 11.69 12.72 -14.71
CA GLN A 420 12.62 13.02 -15.79
C GLN A 420 13.42 11.78 -16.17
N MET A 421 13.30 11.35 -17.40
CA MET A 421 14.03 10.21 -17.97
C MET A 421 15.51 10.57 -18.23
N SER A 422 16.34 9.59 -18.56
CA SER A 422 17.79 9.78 -18.78
C SER A 422 18.08 10.74 -19.91
N ASN A 423 17.28 10.71 -20.97
CA ASN A 423 17.40 11.58 -22.14
C ASN A 423 16.81 13.00 -21.96
N GLY A 424 16.28 13.32 -20.76
CA GLY A 424 15.65 14.60 -20.46
C GLY A 424 14.15 14.68 -20.71
N THR A 425 13.56 13.72 -21.42
CA THR A 425 12.12 13.61 -21.63
C THR A 425 11.41 13.45 -20.27
N LEU A 426 10.23 14.06 -20.13
CA LEU A 426 9.39 13.83 -18.96
C LEU A 426 8.36 12.73 -19.27
N MET A 427 8.19 11.80 -18.33
CA MET A 427 7.15 10.77 -18.38
C MET A 427 6.09 11.09 -17.33
N LEU A 428 4.83 11.19 -17.76
CA LEU A 428 3.66 11.35 -16.92
C LEU A 428 2.93 10.00 -16.79
N ASN A 429 2.59 9.62 -15.58
CA ASN A 429 1.76 8.45 -15.26
C ASN A 429 0.49 8.91 -14.55
N GLY A 430 -0.65 8.82 -15.23
CA GLY A 430 -1.93 9.37 -14.78
C GLY A 430 -2.95 8.30 -14.40
N ARG A 431 -3.77 8.61 -13.39
CA ARG A 431 -5.00 7.91 -13.06
C ARG A 431 -6.05 8.21 -14.13
N THR A 432 -6.68 7.17 -14.67
CA THR A 432 -7.69 7.37 -15.71
C THR A 432 -9.06 7.69 -15.13
N GLU A 433 -9.75 8.70 -15.70
CA GLU A 433 -11.13 9.02 -15.34
C GLU A 433 -12.13 7.94 -15.77
N ARG A 434 -11.84 7.28 -16.88
CA ARG A 434 -12.64 6.15 -17.35
C ARG A 434 -12.04 4.86 -16.81
N PRO A 435 -12.83 3.89 -16.35
CA PRO A 435 -12.32 2.65 -15.75
C PRO A 435 -11.69 1.75 -16.80
N THR A 436 -10.54 2.15 -17.33
CA THR A 436 -9.76 1.34 -18.28
C THR A 436 -9.05 0.17 -17.58
N LYS A 437 -8.96 0.22 -16.24
CA LYS A 437 -8.20 -0.73 -15.41
C LYS A 437 -6.68 -0.67 -15.63
N PHE A 438 -6.20 0.33 -16.34
CA PHE A 438 -4.79 0.56 -16.64
C PHE A 438 -4.43 2.03 -16.52
N ARG A 439 -3.19 2.31 -16.14
CA ARG A 439 -2.62 3.66 -16.06
C ARG A 439 -2.49 4.29 -17.45
N SER A 440 -2.73 5.59 -17.52
CA SER A 440 -2.36 6.41 -18.68
C SER A 440 -0.90 6.84 -18.57
N VAL A 441 -0.11 6.61 -19.60
CA VAL A 441 1.31 7.00 -19.63
C VAL A 441 1.56 7.84 -20.86
N TYR A 442 2.13 9.02 -20.64
CA TYR A 442 2.48 9.98 -21.72
C TYR A 442 3.92 10.45 -21.55
N THR A 443 4.49 10.96 -22.62
CA THR A 443 5.81 11.63 -22.61
C THR A 443 5.73 13.00 -23.24
N THR A 444 6.64 13.89 -22.81
CA THR A 444 6.82 15.23 -23.37
C THR A 444 8.28 15.61 -23.40
N THR A 445 8.70 16.39 -24.42
CA THR A 445 10.04 16.97 -24.57
C THR A 445 10.04 18.50 -24.46
N ASP A 446 8.87 19.12 -24.30
CA ASP A 446 8.64 20.56 -24.28
C ASP A 446 8.00 21.05 -22.95
N LEU A 447 8.32 20.34 -21.84
CA LEU A 447 7.83 20.68 -20.51
C LEU A 447 6.30 20.61 -20.36
N GLY A 448 5.62 19.80 -21.18
CA GLY A 448 4.18 19.58 -21.07
C GLY A 448 3.33 20.49 -21.97
N ASP A 449 3.89 21.13 -22.97
CA ASP A 449 3.08 21.81 -23.99
C ASP A 449 2.44 20.84 -24.96
N THR A 450 3.11 19.71 -25.23
CA THR A 450 2.53 18.61 -26.00
C THR A 450 2.76 17.26 -25.31
N TRP A 451 1.82 16.34 -25.50
CA TRP A 451 1.87 15.00 -24.92
C TRP A 451 1.77 13.93 -26.00
N VAL A 452 2.67 12.95 -25.93
CA VAL A 452 2.66 11.78 -26.80
C VAL A 452 2.36 10.54 -25.94
N PRO A 453 1.34 9.71 -26.28
CA PRO A 453 1.12 8.46 -25.58
C PRO A 453 2.36 7.56 -25.65
N HIS A 454 2.81 7.05 -24.50
CA HIS A 454 3.89 6.08 -24.40
C HIS A 454 3.40 4.69 -24.85
N ASP A 455 4.29 3.80 -25.28
CA ASP A 455 3.94 2.45 -25.74
C ASP A 455 3.20 1.61 -24.70
N THR A 456 3.41 1.88 -23.42
CA THR A 456 2.73 1.21 -22.29
C THR A 456 1.40 1.87 -21.89
N HIS A 457 1.01 2.96 -22.57
CA HIS A 457 -0.21 3.70 -22.31
C HIS A 457 -1.44 2.79 -22.33
N ARG A 458 -2.16 2.71 -21.21
CA ARG A 458 -3.39 1.91 -21.01
C ARG A 458 -3.25 0.43 -21.36
N LYS A 459 -2.06 -0.15 -21.16
CA LYS A 459 -1.79 -1.56 -21.53
C LYS A 459 -1.07 -2.35 -20.45
N THR A 460 -0.17 -1.73 -19.67
CA THR A 460 0.81 -2.46 -18.87
C THR A 460 0.55 -2.33 -17.37
N LEU A 461 0.52 -1.12 -16.84
CA LEU A 461 0.35 -0.90 -15.41
C LEU A 461 -1.14 -0.93 -15.04
N ILE A 462 -1.55 -1.95 -14.30
CA ILE A 462 -2.95 -2.09 -13.86
C ILE A 462 -3.27 -1.14 -12.70
N GLU A 463 -4.55 -0.74 -12.59
CA GLU A 463 -5.03 0.12 -11.50
C GLU A 463 -6.51 -0.13 -11.16
N PRO A 464 -6.93 0.10 -9.90
CA PRO A 464 -8.32 0.07 -9.49
C PRO A 464 -9.00 1.46 -9.52
N ASN A 465 -8.57 2.37 -10.38
CA ASN A 465 -8.93 3.79 -10.34
C ASN A 465 -8.47 4.45 -9.02
N CYS A 466 -7.15 4.47 -8.82
CA CYS A 466 -6.48 5.00 -7.63
C CYS A 466 -5.22 5.76 -8.03
N ASN A 467 -4.80 6.72 -7.21
CA ASN A 467 -3.49 7.35 -7.42
C ASN A 467 -2.36 6.32 -7.32
N GLY A 468 -1.22 6.64 -7.92
CA GLY A 468 0.00 5.84 -7.88
C GLY A 468 1.22 6.75 -7.79
N SER A 469 2.32 6.26 -7.30
CA SER A 469 3.59 6.99 -7.20
C SER A 469 4.57 6.48 -8.25
N LEU A 470 5.05 7.37 -9.11
CA LEU A 470 6.13 7.10 -10.05
C LEU A 470 7.38 7.84 -9.58
N TYR A 471 8.49 7.13 -9.42
CA TYR A 471 9.73 7.68 -8.90
C TYR A 471 10.94 7.17 -9.68
N ARG A 472 11.89 8.04 -10.01
CA ARG A 472 13.19 7.64 -10.56
C ARG A 472 14.19 7.50 -9.42
N PHE A 473 14.79 6.33 -9.30
CA PHE A 473 15.83 6.06 -8.30
C PHE A 473 17.18 5.82 -8.98
N ASP A 474 18.11 6.76 -8.77
CA ASP A 474 19.49 6.65 -9.23
C ASP A 474 20.35 6.07 -8.09
N TYR A 475 21.17 5.05 -8.37
CA TYR A 475 21.99 4.34 -7.39
C TYR A 475 23.33 3.93 -7.96
N GLN A 476 24.24 3.51 -7.09
CA GLN A 476 25.55 2.99 -7.47
C GLN A 476 25.59 1.48 -7.32
N GLU A 477 26.06 0.77 -8.36
CA GLU A 477 26.29 -0.67 -8.31
C GLU A 477 27.64 -0.99 -8.92
N ALA A 478 28.53 -1.61 -8.15
CA ALA A 478 29.91 -1.91 -8.57
C ALA A 478 30.65 -0.68 -9.16
N GLY A 479 30.46 0.51 -8.57
CA GLY A 479 31.06 1.78 -9.00
C GLY A 479 30.46 2.39 -10.28
N LYS A 480 29.36 1.85 -10.79
CA LYS A 480 28.63 2.39 -11.94
C LYS A 480 27.33 3.01 -11.53
N SER A 481 27.02 4.19 -12.06
CA SER A 481 25.72 4.81 -11.89
C SER A 481 24.67 4.06 -12.69
N LYS A 482 23.61 3.68 -12.01
CA LYS A 482 22.43 3.03 -12.57
C LYS A 482 21.16 3.78 -12.15
N SER A 483 20.10 3.55 -12.88
CA SER A 483 18.77 4.08 -12.53
C SER A 483 17.69 3.07 -12.80
N VAL A 484 16.63 3.15 -12.02
CA VAL A 484 15.39 2.41 -12.23
C VAL A 484 14.20 3.34 -12.06
N LEU A 485 13.10 3.03 -12.72
CA LEU A 485 11.81 3.61 -12.38
C LEU A 485 11.10 2.68 -11.40
N LEU A 486 10.57 3.27 -10.34
CA LEU A 486 9.74 2.62 -9.34
C LEU A 486 8.30 3.10 -9.54
N PHE A 487 7.36 2.19 -9.61
CA PHE A 487 5.94 2.50 -9.63
C PHE A 487 5.22 1.78 -8.51
N ALA A 488 4.60 2.54 -7.61
CA ALA A 488 3.80 1.98 -6.51
C ALA A 488 2.33 2.29 -6.69
N ASN A 489 1.49 1.29 -6.50
CA ASN A 489 0.04 1.44 -6.45
C ASN A 489 -0.63 0.17 -5.87
N PRO A 490 -1.95 0.20 -5.57
CA PRO A 490 -2.71 -1.02 -5.41
C PRO A 490 -2.68 -1.83 -6.70
N HIS A 491 -1.92 -2.94 -6.72
CA HIS A 491 -1.76 -3.78 -7.91
C HIS A 491 -2.98 -4.70 -8.10
N SER A 492 -4.10 -4.10 -8.43
CA SER A 492 -5.40 -4.73 -8.59
C SER A 492 -6.23 -3.97 -9.62
N GLN A 493 -7.19 -4.62 -10.25
CA GLN A 493 -8.16 -3.99 -11.15
C GLN A 493 -9.55 -3.84 -10.52
N THR A 494 -9.74 -4.34 -9.29
CA THR A 494 -11.07 -4.44 -8.66
C THR A 494 -11.18 -3.73 -7.33
N GLY A 495 -10.06 -3.52 -6.61
CA GLY A 495 -10.07 -2.92 -5.28
C GLY A 495 -8.72 -2.31 -4.91
N ARG A 496 -8.72 -1.46 -3.89
CA ARG A 496 -7.49 -0.81 -3.38
C ARG A 496 -6.79 -1.73 -2.37
N ASN A 497 -6.34 -2.87 -2.85
CA ASN A 497 -5.59 -3.89 -2.12
C ASN A 497 -4.33 -4.28 -2.91
N HIS A 498 -3.49 -5.14 -2.34
CA HIS A 498 -2.23 -5.57 -2.95
C HIS A 498 -1.31 -4.37 -3.24
N GLN A 499 -1.12 -3.49 -2.24
CA GLN A 499 -0.17 -2.39 -2.35
C GLN A 499 1.21 -2.94 -2.71
N SER A 500 1.72 -2.55 -3.87
CA SER A 500 2.94 -3.14 -4.44
C SER A 500 3.83 -2.07 -5.06
N ILE A 501 5.13 -2.38 -5.14
CA ILE A 501 6.12 -1.63 -5.91
C ILE A 501 6.53 -2.48 -7.11
N GLN A 502 6.56 -1.89 -8.29
CA GLN A 502 7.02 -2.47 -9.53
C GLN A 502 8.28 -1.73 -10.00
N VAL A 503 9.18 -2.41 -10.67
CA VAL A 503 10.47 -1.87 -11.15
C VAL A 503 10.57 -1.95 -12.65
N SER A 504 11.06 -0.88 -13.28
CA SER A 504 11.46 -0.85 -14.68
C SER A 504 12.93 -0.49 -14.80
N PHE A 505 13.68 -1.23 -15.61
CA PHE A 505 15.11 -1.03 -15.90
C PHE A 505 15.36 -0.38 -17.26
N ASP A 506 14.31 -0.13 -18.02
CA ASP A 506 14.32 0.29 -19.42
C ASP A 506 13.46 1.54 -19.65
N GLU A 507 13.51 2.47 -18.68
CA GLU A 507 12.80 3.75 -18.74
C GLU A 507 11.28 3.59 -18.94
N GLY A 508 10.68 2.58 -18.31
CA GLY A 508 9.24 2.36 -18.29
C GLY A 508 8.69 1.53 -19.45
N GLN A 509 9.55 0.96 -20.33
CA GLN A 509 9.11 0.12 -21.44
C GLN A 509 8.57 -1.23 -20.95
N SER A 510 9.19 -1.80 -19.92
CA SER A 510 8.73 -3.04 -19.29
C SER A 510 8.77 -2.97 -17.76
N TRP A 511 7.92 -3.79 -17.13
CA TRP A 511 7.76 -3.91 -15.67
C TRP A 511 7.72 -5.39 -15.30
N PRO A 512 8.88 -6.10 -15.23
CA PRO A 512 8.92 -7.54 -15.03
C PRO A 512 8.35 -7.95 -13.67
N GLU A 513 7.43 -8.90 -13.65
CA GLU A 513 6.70 -9.32 -12.45
C GLU A 513 7.61 -9.86 -11.33
N ARG A 514 8.73 -10.48 -11.67
CA ARG A 514 9.70 -11.00 -10.70
C ARG A 514 10.30 -9.92 -9.79
N PHE A 515 10.23 -8.64 -10.20
CA PHE A 515 10.69 -7.49 -9.41
C PHE A 515 9.51 -6.70 -8.80
N ARG A 516 8.33 -7.32 -8.72
CA ARG A 516 7.22 -6.75 -7.99
C ARG A 516 7.31 -7.14 -6.52
N LEU A 517 7.45 -6.15 -5.65
CA LEU A 517 7.41 -6.30 -4.20
C LEU A 517 6.00 -6.01 -3.69
N LEU A 518 5.32 -7.03 -3.15
CA LEU A 518 4.06 -6.85 -2.43
C LEU A 518 4.35 -6.38 -1.01
N LEU A 519 3.78 -5.24 -0.61
CA LEU A 519 3.93 -4.65 0.72
C LEU A 519 2.75 -5.00 1.64
N ASP A 520 1.53 -4.88 1.12
CA ASP A 520 0.30 -5.09 1.89
C ASP A 520 -0.79 -5.70 0.98
N GLU A 521 -1.17 -6.95 1.25
CA GLU A 521 -2.25 -7.62 0.52
C GLU A 521 -3.65 -7.13 0.91
N GLY A 522 -3.76 -6.44 2.06
CA GLY A 522 -5.03 -6.03 2.63
C GLY A 522 -5.66 -4.83 1.92
N GLN A 523 -6.92 -4.58 2.27
CA GLN A 523 -7.67 -3.43 1.75
C GLN A 523 -7.25 -2.16 2.49
N GLY A 524 -6.78 -1.15 1.73
CA GLY A 524 -6.49 0.20 2.20
C GLY A 524 -7.27 1.26 1.42
N ASN A 525 -6.90 2.55 1.56
CA ASN A 525 -7.33 3.61 0.65
C ASN A 525 -6.36 3.75 -0.54
N GLY A 526 -5.13 3.25 -0.41
CA GLY A 526 -4.25 2.84 -1.49
C GLY A 526 -3.35 3.91 -2.10
N TYR A 527 -3.39 5.17 -1.67
CA TYR A 527 -2.50 6.22 -2.20
C TYR A 527 -1.08 6.02 -1.65
N PRO A 528 -0.06 5.78 -2.49
CA PRO A 528 1.34 5.70 -2.08
C PRO A 528 2.11 6.96 -2.44
N SER A 529 3.24 7.19 -1.79
CA SER A 529 4.25 8.18 -2.19
C SER A 529 5.65 7.69 -1.84
N ILE A 530 6.57 7.69 -2.83
CA ILE A 530 7.94 7.20 -2.70
C ILE A 530 8.89 8.38 -2.67
N SER A 531 9.92 8.35 -1.80
CA SER A 531 11.04 9.27 -1.85
C SER A 531 12.35 8.62 -1.41
N ARG A 532 13.48 9.19 -1.79
CA ARG A 532 14.81 8.70 -1.48
C ARG A 532 15.11 8.73 0.02
N VAL A 533 15.83 7.73 0.51
CA VAL A 533 16.43 7.67 1.84
C VAL A 533 17.91 7.30 1.71
N GLY A 534 18.80 8.28 1.85
CA GLY A 534 20.21 8.04 1.61
C GLY A 534 20.52 7.66 0.15
N ASN A 535 21.55 6.84 -0.07
CA ASN A 535 22.04 6.52 -1.41
C ASN A 535 21.54 5.17 -1.96
N ASP A 536 21.09 4.27 -1.09
CA ASP A 536 20.80 2.88 -1.40
C ASP A 536 19.40 2.41 -0.98
N ALA A 537 18.59 3.32 -0.44
CA ALA A 537 17.25 3.04 0.02
C ALA A 537 16.25 4.13 -0.38
N PHE A 538 15.00 3.79 -0.33
CA PHE A 538 13.88 4.71 -0.44
C PHE A 538 12.85 4.42 0.65
N GLY A 539 12.11 5.46 1.02
CA GLY A 539 10.94 5.36 1.87
C GLY A 539 9.67 5.36 1.03
N ILE A 540 8.67 4.65 1.48
CA ILE A 540 7.32 4.73 0.93
C ILE A 540 6.33 4.99 2.06
N VAL A 541 5.46 5.99 1.87
CA VAL A 541 4.26 6.15 2.68
C VAL A 541 3.07 5.74 1.84
N TYR A 542 2.15 4.99 2.44
CA TYR A 542 0.92 4.60 1.73
C TYR A 542 -0.26 4.45 2.70
N GLU A 543 -1.45 4.56 2.16
CA GLU A 543 -2.69 4.31 2.89
C GLU A 543 -2.94 2.80 2.96
N GLY A 544 -2.38 2.16 3.99
CA GLY A 544 -2.33 0.71 4.13
C GLY A 544 -3.51 0.08 4.84
N SER A 545 -3.46 -1.23 5.07
CA SER A 545 -4.48 -1.98 5.81
C SER A 545 -4.27 -1.96 7.33
N GLN A 546 -3.07 -1.60 7.80
CA GLN A 546 -2.68 -1.70 9.22
C GLN A 546 -2.65 -0.34 9.94
N ALA A 547 -2.64 0.76 9.20
CA ALA A 547 -2.72 2.14 9.70
C ALA A 547 -3.28 3.05 8.60
N HIS A 548 -3.70 4.27 8.95
CA HIS A 548 -4.13 5.25 7.96
C HIS A 548 -2.99 5.63 7.04
N LEU A 549 -1.80 5.90 7.59
CA LEU A 549 -0.58 6.11 6.85
C LEU A 549 0.50 5.17 7.40
N VAL A 550 1.02 4.31 6.54
CA VAL A 550 2.10 3.37 6.82
C VAL A 550 3.36 3.87 6.17
N TYR A 551 4.47 3.90 6.91
CA TYR A 551 5.79 4.13 6.35
C TYR A 551 6.62 2.85 6.39
N GLU A 552 7.28 2.54 5.27
CA GLU A 552 8.31 1.49 5.18
C GLU A 552 9.57 2.02 4.51
N LYS A 553 10.74 1.54 4.95
CA LYS A 553 12.04 1.77 4.32
C LYS A 553 12.46 0.51 3.57
N ILE A 554 12.89 0.67 2.33
CA ILE A 554 13.24 -0.44 1.44
C ILE A 554 14.59 -0.15 0.80
N THR A 555 15.52 -1.11 0.87
CA THR A 555 16.80 -0.98 0.17
C THR A 555 16.65 -1.38 -1.29
N ILE A 556 17.42 -0.75 -2.16
CA ILE A 556 17.41 -1.12 -3.59
C ILE A 556 17.91 -2.56 -3.78
N SER A 557 18.86 -3.02 -2.97
CA SER A 557 19.36 -4.38 -3.02
C SER A 557 18.32 -5.44 -2.68
N GLU A 558 17.38 -5.13 -1.78
CA GLU A 558 16.25 -6.01 -1.48
C GLU A 558 15.26 -6.10 -2.65
N LEU A 559 14.98 -4.97 -3.28
CA LEU A 559 14.02 -4.89 -4.38
C LEU A 559 14.53 -5.58 -5.65
N LEU A 560 15.86 -5.66 -5.85
CA LEU A 560 16.49 -6.23 -7.04
C LEU A 560 16.90 -7.71 -6.90
N LYS A 561 16.63 -8.33 -5.76
CA LYS A 561 16.81 -9.77 -5.55
C LYS A 561 15.65 -10.55 -6.17
#